data_d84c38034a2c0a28504c059170d31ab5
#
_entry.id   d84c38034a2c0a28504c059170d31ab5
#
_cell.length_a   1.000
_cell.length_b   1.000
_cell.length_c   1.000
_cell.angle_alpha   90.00
_cell.angle_beta   90.00
_cell.angle_gamma   90.00
#
_symmetry.space_group_name_H-M   'P 1'
#
loop_
_entity.id
_entity.type
_entity.pdbx_description
1 polymer ?
#
loop_
_entity_poly.entity_id
_entity_poly.type
_entity_poly.pdbx_seq_one_letter_code
_entity_poly.pdbx_strand_id
1 'polypeptide(L)'
;MGSPIPAGLRAFRHRNYRLFYAGQAVSLVGTWMQAVAQAWLVLTLTNDPFWLGVVGAVQFSPVVAFGLVGGLVADALPKRRALLGVQLAMMILALVLWLLTATGAVTVGAVLVLAFLLGVANAVDMPVRQSFVVEMVGREDVANAVALNSAMFNGARVVGPAVAGLVIGVAGIAPAFLVNGLSFLAVIAGLLLMRDDELLAVRLAERPRTLAEVRAALGEGLRYVGRTPPVLLATVVVGLVATVAMNFQVVVPAFARDALGVGADGFGFLMAASGLGSVIAALGLAVGRPRPSVLLGGALVLGAAQVALAVTTSYPVAAFLLFLAGAGGIAMAATANTTIQLAVPDGLRGRVMSVYTTVFAGSTPLGGLFVGSLASAAGIRAATFAGGALGIAVALAAAVWARRRSQRARETAVERAAPIPAGSVRPGPPPVR
;
A
#
# COMPACT_ATOMS: atom_id res chain seq x y z
N MET A 1 -16.36 -36.00 -14.88
CA MET A 1 -15.04 -35.83 -14.25
C MET A 1 -14.53 -34.46 -14.65
N GLY A 2 -14.66 -33.44 -13.75
CA GLY A 2 -14.13 -32.09 -14.02
C GLY A 2 -12.61 -32.11 -14.00
N SER A 3 -11.97 -31.43 -14.97
CA SER A 3 -10.52 -31.24 -14.97
C SER A 3 -10.08 -30.66 -13.62
N PRO A 4 -8.99 -31.14 -13.01
CA PRO A 4 -8.54 -30.62 -11.72
C PRO A 4 -8.22 -29.13 -11.86
N ILE A 5 -8.83 -28.29 -11.00
CA ILE A 5 -8.56 -26.86 -10.98
C ILE A 5 -7.05 -26.64 -10.75
N PRO A 6 -6.35 -25.85 -11.60
CA PRO A 6 -4.93 -25.58 -11.43
C PRO A 6 -4.61 -25.09 -10.01
N ALA A 7 -3.46 -25.49 -9.47
CA ALA A 7 -3.06 -25.16 -8.10
C ALA A 7 -3.15 -23.65 -7.77
N GLY A 8 -2.86 -22.79 -8.76
CA GLY A 8 -2.97 -21.33 -8.63
C GLY A 8 -4.40 -20.78 -8.53
N LEU A 9 -5.43 -21.59 -8.81
CA LEU A 9 -6.83 -21.17 -8.85
C LEU A 9 -7.70 -21.95 -7.84
N ARG A 10 -7.08 -22.66 -6.89
CA ARG A 10 -7.78 -23.55 -5.95
C ARG A 10 -8.87 -22.86 -5.13
N ALA A 11 -8.67 -21.60 -4.74
CA ALA A 11 -9.67 -20.84 -4.00
C ALA A 11 -10.99 -20.68 -4.76
N PHE A 12 -10.98 -20.74 -6.09
CA PHE A 12 -12.20 -20.67 -6.90
C PHE A 12 -13.04 -21.95 -6.85
N ARG A 13 -12.59 -23.03 -6.19
CA ARG A 13 -13.47 -24.17 -5.89
C ARG A 13 -14.62 -23.79 -4.96
N HIS A 14 -14.41 -22.77 -4.11
CA HIS A 14 -15.40 -22.28 -3.17
C HIS A 14 -16.36 -21.31 -3.87
N ARG A 15 -17.66 -21.64 -3.90
CA ARG A 15 -18.70 -20.83 -4.56
C ARG A 15 -18.76 -19.42 -3.97
N ASN A 16 -18.78 -19.29 -2.64
CA ASN A 16 -18.84 -17.99 -1.96
C ASN A 16 -17.66 -17.11 -2.32
N TYR A 17 -16.45 -17.68 -2.43
CA TYR A 17 -15.26 -16.92 -2.84
C TYR A 17 -15.34 -16.45 -4.29
N ARG A 18 -15.88 -17.25 -5.23
CA ARG A 18 -16.08 -16.81 -6.62
C ARG A 18 -17.00 -15.59 -6.72
N LEU A 19 -18.14 -15.63 -5.99
CA LEU A 19 -19.08 -14.52 -5.95
C LEU A 19 -18.45 -13.25 -5.38
N PHE A 20 -17.72 -13.40 -4.28
CA PHE A 20 -16.98 -12.31 -3.65
C PHE A 20 -15.93 -11.73 -4.58
N TYR A 21 -15.08 -12.57 -5.17
CA TYR A 21 -14.01 -12.17 -6.06
C TYR A 21 -14.51 -11.41 -7.29
N ALA A 22 -15.56 -11.91 -7.94
CA ALA A 22 -16.15 -11.27 -9.11
C ALA A 22 -16.72 -9.87 -8.76
N GLY A 23 -17.48 -9.76 -7.67
CA GLY A 23 -18.00 -8.48 -7.21
C GLY A 23 -16.88 -7.49 -6.85
N GLN A 24 -15.88 -7.96 -6.10
CA GLN A 24 -14.74 -7.14 -5.71
C GLN A 24 -13.87 -6.69 -6.89
N ALA A 25 -13.70 -7.51 -7.93
CA ALA A 25 -12.95 -7.13 -9.12
C ALA A 25 -13.58 -5.91 -9.81
N VAL A 26 -14.91 -5.90 -9.95
CA VAL A 26 -15.65 -4.76 -10.53
C VAL A 26 -15.53 -3.53 -9.62
N SER A 27 -15.78 -3.69 -8.32
CA SER A 27 -15.77 -2.58 -7.37
C SER A 27 -14.38 -1.96 -7.17
N LEU A 28 -13.30 -2.76 -7.19
CA LEU A 28 -11.94 -2.23 -7.09
C LEU A 28 -11.54 -1.37 -8.30
N VAL A 29 -11.95 -1.76 -9.51
CA VAL A 29 -11.75 -0.92 -10.69
C VAL A 29 -12.47 0.42 -10.52
N GLY A 30 -13.74 0.39 -10.06
CA GLY A 30 -14.50 1.60 -9.74
C GLY A 30 -13.83 2.47 -8.67
N THR A 31 -13.31 1.85 -7.61
CA THR A 31 -12.63 2.56 -6.51
C THR A 31 -11.36 3.27 -6.99
N TRP A 32 -10.53 2.62 -7.81
CA TRP A 32 -9.34 3.26 -8.41
C TRP A 32 -9.72 4.34 -9.42
N MET A 33 -10.80 4.14 -10.18
CA MET A 33 -11.36 5.16 -11.07
C MET A 33 -11.80 6.40 -10.27
N GLN A 34 -12.55 6.21 -9.16
CA GLN A 34 -12.94 7.31 -8.28
C GLN A 34 -11.74 8.05 -7.70
N ALA A 35 -10.68 7.36 -7.31
CA ALA A 35 -9.48 8.01 -6.78
C ALA A 35 -8.85 8.98 -7.79
N VAL A 36 -8.81 8.61 -9.08
CA VAL A 36 -8.37 9.49 -10.16
C VAL A 36 -9.33 10.67 -10.35
N ALA A 37 -10.63 10.39 -10.43
CA ALA A 37 -11.66 11.42 -10.62
C ALA A 37 -11.67 12.44 -9.45
N GLN A 38 -11.53 11.96 -8.21
CA GLN A 38 -11.49 12.80 -7.01
C GLN A 38 -10.24 13.69 -6.98
N ALA A 39 -9.06 13.14 -7.33
CA ALA A 39 -7.85 13.94 -7.41
C ALA A 39 -7.96 15.05 -8.47
N TRP A 40 -8.49 14.73 -9.64
CA TRP A 40 -8.72 15.72 -10.70
C TRP A 40 -9.76 16.77 -10.30
N LEU A 41 -10.86 16.34 -9.67
CA LEU A 41 -11.90 17.23 -9.14
C LEU A 41 -11.31 18.23 -8.14
N VAL A 42 -10.52 17.76 -7.18
CA VAL A 42 -9.88 18.62 -6.16
C VAL A 42 -8.98 19.67 -6.81
N LEU A 43 -8.15 19.28 -7.80
CA LEU A 43 -7.34 20.22 -8.55
C LEU A 43 -8.18 21.24 -9.34
N THR A 44 -9.29 20.83 -9.91
CA THR A 44 -10.19 21.72 -10.64
C THR A 44 -10.86 22.73 -9.72
N LEU A 45 -11.24 22.31 -8.52
CA LEU A 45 -11.90 23.17 -7.52
C LEU A 45 -10.95 24.16 -6.85
N THR A 46 -9.70 23.77 -6.61
CA THR A 46 -8.77 24.53 -5.77
C THR A 46 -7.64 25.20 -6.54
N ASN A 47 -7.33 24.69 -7.71
CA ASN A 47 -6.16 25.05 -8.49
C ASN A 47 -4.83 24.94 -7.71
N ASP A 48 -4.78 24.15 -6.63
CA ASP A 48 -3.63 24.03 -5.73
C ASP A 48 -3.37 22.56 -5.33
N PRO A 49 -2.18 22.00 -5.65
CA PRO A 49 -1.79 20.64 -5.30
C PRO A 49 -1.75 20.33 -3.78
N PHE A 50 -1.65 21.37 -2.92
CA PHE A 50 -1.72 21.20 -1.48
C PHE A 50 -2.97 20.43 -1.04
N TRP A 51 -4.11 20.74 -1.64
CA TRP A 51 -5.38 20.11 -1.29
C TRP A 51 -5.45 18.62 -1.62
N LEU A 52 -4.66 18.14 -2.58
CA LEU A 52 -4.53 16.70 -2.82
C LEU A 52 -3.90 15.97 -1.61
N GLY A 53 -2.86 16.60 -1.03
CA GLY A 53 -2.24 16.10 0.20
C GLY A 53 -3.21 16.14 1.38
N VAL A 54 -3.98 17.21 1.53
CA VAL A 54 -4.99 17.36 2.60
C VAL A 54 -6.08 16.29 2.47
N VAL A 55 -6.65 16.08 1.28
CA VAL A 55 -7.69 15.05 1.04
C VAL A 55 -7.14 13.66 1.37
N GLY A 56 -5.91 13.36 0.92
CA GLY A 56 -5.26 12.09 1.25
C GLY A 56 -5.06 11.91 2.77
N ALA A 57 -4.57 12.95 3.46
CA ALA A 57 -4.37 12.92 4.90
C ALA A 57 -5.69 12.73 5.67
N VAL A 58 -6.73 13.45 5.28
CA VAL A 58 -8.07 13.35 5.89
C VAL A 58 -8.67 11.95 5.65
N GLN A 59 -8.55 11.41 4.44
CA GLN A 59 -9.06 10.08 4.11
C GLN A 59 -8.35 8.94 4.85
N PHE A 60 -7.03 9.07 5.06
CA PHE A 60 -6.27 8.03 5.77
C PHE A 60 -6.29 8.18 7.30
N SER A 61 -6.56 9.36 7.84
CA SER A 61 -6.58 9.60 9.28
C SER A 61 -7.51 8.67 10.07
N PRO A 62 -8.75 8.36 9.62
CA PRO A 62 -9.60 7.40 10.33
C PRO A 62 -9.05 5.98 10.33
N VAL A 63 -8.37 5.55 9.27
CA VAL A 63 -7.76 4.21 9.21
C VAL A 63 -6.68 4.08 10.29
N VAL A 64 -5.89 5.11 10.51
CA VAL A 64 -4.87 5.14 11.55
C VAL A 64 -5.50 5.24 12.95
N ALA A 65 -6.48 6.12 13.12
CA ALA A 65 -7.11 6.38 14.41
C ALA A 65 -8.04 5.24 14.86
N PHE A 66 -8.82 4.67 13.94
CA PHE A 66 -9.89 3.71 14.24
C PHE A 66 -9.60 2.29 13.74
N GLY A 67 -8.43 2.00 13.19
CA GLY A 67 -8.09 0.65 12.71
C GLY A 67 -8.21 -0.44 13.78
N LEU A 68 -7.97 -0.10 15.05
CA LEU A 68 -8.21 -0.99 16.20
C LEU A 68 -9.71 -1.24 16.46
N VAL A 69 -10.51 -0.18 16.38
CA VAL A 69 -11.97 -0.27 16.54
C VAL A 69 -12.57 -1.12 15.40
N GLY A 70 -12.09 -0.93 14.18
CA GLY A 70 -12.47 -1.77 13.04
C GLY A 70 -12.17 -3.26 13.26
N GLY A 71 -11.05 -3.58 13.91
CA GLY A 71 -10.72 -4.94 14.34
C GLY A 71 -11.73 -5.50 15.35
N LEU A 72 -12.12 -4.72 16.36
CA LEU A 72 -13.13 -5.11 17.33
C LEU A 72 -14.50 -5.33 16.69
N VAL A 73 -14.90 -4.46 15.76
CA VAL A 73 -16.14 -4.63 14.97
C VAL A 73 -16.09 -5.91 14.13
N ALA A 74 -14.93 -6.21 13.53
CA ALA A 74 -14.74 -7.44 12.76
C ALA A 74 -14.91 -8.71 13.60
N ASP A 75 -14.60 -8.65 14.89
CA ASP A 75 -14.71 -9.80 15.80
C ASP A 75 -16.13 -9.90 16.43
N ALA A 76 -16.85 -8.77 16.56
CA ALA A 76 -18.14 -8.71 17.23
C ALA A 76 -19.36 -8.98 16.32
N LEU A 77 -19.25 -8.67 15.01
CA LEU A 77 -20.37 -8.76 14.07
C LEU A 77 -20.19 -9.92 13.09
N PRO A 78 -21.31 -10.53 12.61
CA PRO A 78 -21.29 -11.43 11.46
C PRO A 78 -20.66 -10.70 10.26
N LYS A 79 -19.53 -11.18 9.77
CA LYS A 79 -18.67 -10.48 8.81
C LYS A 79 -19.39 -10.15 7.51
N ARG A 80 -20.24 -11.06 7.03
CA ARG A 80 -21.11 -10.81 5.85
C ARG A 80 -22.00 -9.60 6.03
N ARG A 81 -22.65 -9.45 7.21
CA ARG A 81 -23.54 -8.30 7.50
C ARG A 81 -22.75 -7.02 7.66
N ALA A 82 -21.60 -7.08 8.34
CA ALA A 82 -20.71 -5.93 8.48
C ALA A 82 -20.22 -5.44 7.11
N LEU A 83 -19.80 -6.33 6.22
CA LEU A 83 -19.40 -5.97 4.85
C LEU A 83 -20.57 -5.38 4.05
N LEU A 84 -21.77 -5.96 4.12
CA LEU A 84 -22.95 -5.38 3.46
C LEU A 84 -23.22 -3.94 3.90
N GLY A 85 -23.17 -3.66 5.20
CA GLY A 85 -23.35 -2.31 5.73
C GLY A 85 -22.26 -1.34 5.25
N VAL A 86 -21.00 -1.77 5.26
CA VAL A 86 -19.87 -0.95 4.82
C VAL A 86 -19.93 -0.69 3.31
N GLN A 87 -20.23 -1.71 2.49
CA GLN A 87 -20.34 -1.55 1.03
C GLN A 87 -21.51 -0.62 0.66
N LEU A 88 -22.64 -0.71 1.38
CA LEU A 88 -23.76 0.21 1.21
C LEU A 88 -23.37 1.66 1.58
N ALA A 89 -22.65 1.85 2.69
CA ALA A 89 -22.17 3.17 3.08
C ALA A 89 -21.22 3.76 2.03
N MET A 90 -20.25 2.98 1.53
CA MET A 90 -19.34 3.42 0.47
C MET A 90 -20.08 3.76 -0.83
N MET A 91 -21.08 2.98 -1.20
CA MET A 91 -21.95 3.25 -2.34
C MET A 91 -22.67 4.60 -2.18
N ILE A 92 -23.28 4.85 -1.02
CA ILE A 92 -23.97 6.11 -0.74
C ILE A 92 -23.01 7.28 -0.82
N LEU A 93 -21.81 7.18 -0.23
CA LEU A 93 -20.79 8.24 -0.29
C LEU A 93 -20.38 8.55 -1.73
N ALA A 94 -20.19 7.54 -2.56
CA ALA A 94 -19.86 7.71 -3.98
C ALA A 94 -21.01 8.36 -4.76
N LEU A 95 -22.26 7.96 -4.50
CA LEU A 95 -23.45 8.54 -5.14
C LEU A 95 -23.71 9.99 -4.68
N VAL A 96 -23.45 10.32 -3.41
CA VAL A 96 -23.51 11.69 -2.91
C VAL A 96 -22.46 12.55 -3.61
N LEU A 97 -21.22 12.06 -3.72
CA LEU A 97 -20.18 12.79 -4.44
C LEU A 97 -20.52 12.97 -5.92
N TRP A 98 -21.10 11.94 -6.57
CA TRP A 98 -21.65 12.06 -7.92
C TRP A 98 -22.70 13.17 -8.03
N LEU A 99 -23.72 13.15 -7.16
CA LEU A 99 -24.81 14.10 -7.20
C LEU A 99 -24.32 15.54 -7.02
N LEU A 100 -23.45 15.77 -6.01
CA LEU A 100 -22.85 17.09 -5.78
C LEU A 100 -22.04 17.57 -6.98
N THR A 101 -21.28 16.66 -7.61
CA THR A 101 -20.48 16.99 -8.79
C THR A 101 -21.34 17.25 -10.03
N ALA A 102 -22.36 16.44 -10.26
CA ALA A 102 -23.27 16.57 -11.41
C ALA A 102 -24.16 17.82 -11.35
N THR A 103 -24.53 18.25 -10.13
CA THR A 103 -25.33 19.48 -9.90
C THR A 103 -24.45 20.74 -9.80
N GLY A 104 -23.12 20.61 -9.81
CA GLY A 104 -22.22 21.75 -9.60
C GLY A 104 -22.17 22.26 -8.15
N ALA A 105 -22.84 21.59 -7.21
CA ALA A 105 -22.87 21.97 -5.79
C ALA A 105 -21.65 21.45 -4.98
N VAL A 106 -20.71 20.75 -5.63
CA VAL A 106 -19.53 20.20 -4.96
C VAL A 106 -18.58 21.31 -4.49
N THR A 107 -18.15 21.17 -3.23
CA THR A 107 -17.15 22.08 -2.62
C THR A 107 -16.00 21.24 -2.06
N VAL A 108 -14.83 21.88 -1.84
CA VAL A 108 -13.68 21.19 -1.21
C VAL A 108 -14.04 20.67 0.18
N GLY A 109 -14.82 21.44 0.96
CA GLY A 109 -15.33 21.01 2.27
C GLY A 109 -16.16 19.74 2.18
N ALA A 110 -17.06 19.63 1.19
CA ALA A 110 -17.86 18.44 0.96
C ALA A 110 -16.98 17.24 0.59
N VAL A 111 -15.97 17.43 -0.28
CA VAL A 111 -15.00 16.38 -0.63
C VAL A 111 -14.23 15.89 0.61
N LEU A 112 -13.79 16.81 1.50
CA LEU A 112 -13.09 16.46 2.74
C LEU A 112 -13.96 15.64 3.69
N VAL A 113 -15.23 16.02 3.87
CA VAL A 113 -16.17 15.27 4.72
C VAL A 113 -16.41 13.87 4.15
N LEU A 114 -16.66 13.76 2.84
CA LEU A 114 -16.88 12.47 2.19
C LEU A 114 -15.62 11.60 2.21
N ALA A 115 -14.43 12.19 2.04
CA ALA A 115 -13.15 11.49 2.16
C ALA A 115 -12.92 10.96 3.58
N PHE A 116 -13.22 11.76 4.62
CA PHE A 116 -13.15 11.32 6.01
C PHE A 116 -14.11 10.14 6.29
N LEU A 117 -15.36 10.25 5.88
CA LEU A 117 -16.36 9.18 6.05
C LEU A 117 -15.98 7.91 5.27
N LEU A 118 -15.40 8.05 4.08
CA LEU A 118 -14.84 6.92 3.32
C LEU A 118 -13.66 6.28 4.08
N GLY A 119 -12.83 7.09 4.73
CA GLY A 119 -11.75 6.63 5.60
C GLY A 119 -12.28 5.80 6.78
N VAL A 120 -13.35 6.27 7.44
CA VAL A 120 -14.03 5.52 8.51
C VAL A 120 -14.57 4.18 8.00
N ALA A 121 -15.24 4.17 6.85
CA ALA A 121 -15.72 2.95 6.22
C ALA A 121 -14.55 1.97 5.91
N ASN A 122 -13.44 2.46 5.38
CA ASN A 122 -12.24 1.65 5.11
C ASN A 122 -11.59 1.08 6.38
N ALA A 123 -11.62 1.81 7.50
CA ALA A 123 -11.08 1.34 8.77
C ALA A 123 -11.81 0.08 9.29
N VAL A 124 -13.09 -0.08 8.93
CA VAL A 124 -13.88 -1.29 9.23
C VAL A 124 -13.77 -2.32 8.11
N ASP A 125 -13.86 -1.91 6.84
CA ASP A 125 -13.87 -2.81 5.68
C ASP A 125 -12.61 -3.69 5.61
N MET A 126 -11.42 -3.11 5.79
CA MET A 126 -10.15 -3.83 5.62
C MET A 126 -10.00 -5.05 6.55
N PRO A 127 -10.16 -4.93 7.89
CA PRO A 127 -10.02 -6.07 8.79
C PRO A 127 -11.15 -7.09 8.66
N VAL A 128 -12.40 -6.63 8.40
CA VAL A 128 -13.54 -7.53 8.19
C VAL A 128 -13.35 -8.36 6.93
N ARG A 129 -12.97 -7.73 5.83
CA ARG A 129 -12.74 -8.39 4.54
C ARG A 129 -11.63 -9.43 4.62
N GLN A 130 -10.48 -9.10 5.25
CA GLN A 130 -9.37 -10.03 5.40
C GLN A 130 -9.76 -11.28 6.21
N SER A 131 -10.52 -11.11 7.29
CA SER A 131 -10.98 -12.23 8.10
C SER A 131 -12.08 -13.03 7.41
N PHE A 132 -12.95 -12.39 6.61
CA PHE A 132 -14.01 -13.06 5.87
C PHE A 132 -13.49 -13.96 4.74
N VAL A 133 -12.38 -13.60 4.10
CA VAL A 133 -11.72 -14.46 3.11
C VAL A 133 -11.40 -15.83 3.72
N VAL A 134 -10.90 -15.87 4.95
CA VAL A 134 -10.58 -17.13 5.63
C VAL A 134 -11.82 -17.98 5.89
N GLU A 135 -12.98 -17.36 6.21
CA GLU A 135 -14.26 -18.07 6.38
C GLU A 135 -14.79 -18.65 5.07
N MET A 136 -14.50 -18.01 3.92
CA MET A 136 -14.95 -18.49 2.62
C MET A 136 -14.13 -19.66 2.07
N VAL A 137 -12.81 -19.69 2.33
CA VAL A 137 -11.90 -20.68 1.68
C VAL A 137 -11.21 -21.63 2.66
N GLY A 138 -11.28 -21.37 3.95
CA GLY A 138 -10.57 -22.15 4.96
C GLY A 138 -9.06 -21.90 4.98
N ARG A 139 -8.37 -22.53 5.95
CA ARG A 139 -6.93 -22.36 6.16
C ARG A 139 -6.07 -22.96 5.04
N GLU A 140 -6.55 -24.00 4.37
CA GLU A 140 -5.80 -24.66 3.30
C GLU A 140 -5.65 -23.80 2.05
N ASP A 141 -6.69 -23.07 1.66
CA ASP A 141 -6.70 -22.27 0.44
C ASP A 141 -6.49 -20.77 0.67
N VAL A 142 -6.33 -20.32 1.93
CA VAL A 142 -6.17 -18.90 2.24
C VAL A 142 -4.96 -18.26 1.55
N ALA A 143 -3.84 -18.97 1.45
CA ALA A 143 -2.66 -18.45 0.76
C ALA A 143 -2.94 -18.20 -0.73
N ASN A 144 -3.69 -19.11 -1.38
CA ASN A 144 -4.11 -18.96 -2.77
C ASN A 144 -5.11 -17.80 -2.94
N ALA A 145 -6.09 -17.67 -2.04
CA ALA A 145 -7.05 -16.56 -2.05
C ALA A 145 -6.35 -15.20 -1.85
N VAL A 146 -5.36 -15.11 -0.95
CA VAL A 146 -4.56 -13.89 -0.75
C VAL A 146 -3.77 -13.53 -2.01
N ALA A 147 -3.17 -14.52 -2.69
CA ALA A 147 -2.45 -14.28 -3.95
C ALA A 147 -3.40 -13.76 -5.05
N LEU A 148 -4.59 -14.36 -5.19
CA LEU A 148 -5.62 -13.92 -6.13
C LEU A 148 -6.14 -12.51 -5.80
N ASN A 149 -6.40 -12.20 -4.54
CA ASN A 149 -6.80 -10.86 -4.11
C ASN A 149 -5.71 -9.82 -4.40
N SER A 150 -4.44 -10.18 -4.21
CA SER A 150 -3.32 -9.30 -4.56
C SER A 150 -3.23 -9.06 -6.06
N ALA A 151 -3.42 -10.09 -6.88
CA ALA A 151 -3.46 -9.95 -8.33
C ALA A 151 -4.62 -9.05 -8.79
N MET A 152 -5.81 -9.24 -8.22
CA MET A 152 -6.98 -8.40 -8.47
C MET A 152 -6.74 -6.94 -8.09
N PHE A 153 -6.18 -6.67 -6.91
CA PHE A 153 -5.88 -5.31 -6.45
C PHE A 153 -4.89 -4.60 -7.38
N ASN A 154 -3.81 -5.29 -7.77
CA ASN A 154 -2.81 -4.72 -8.68
C ASN A 154 -3.37 -4.54 -10.11
N GLY A 155 -4.19 -5.47 -10.59
CA GLY A 155 -4.89 -5.33 -11.87
C GLY A 155 -5.84 -4.13 -11.88
N ALA A 156 -6.64 -3.96 -10.83
CA ALA A 156 -7.53 -2.82 -10.68
C ALA A 156 -6.77 -1.48 -10.61
N ARG A 157 -5.59 -1.47 -10.00
CA ARG A 157 -4.70 -0.29 -9.96
C ARG A 157 -4.19 0.15 -11.33
N VAL A 158 -4.16 -0.74 -12.32
CA VAL A 158 -3.83 -0.41 -13.72
C VAL A 158 -5.09 -0.03 -14.49
N VAL A 159 -6.10 -0.88 -14.42
CA VAL A 159 -7.33 -0.74 -15.23
C VAL A 159 -8.17 0.46 -14.78
N GLY A 160 -8.31 0.65 -13.45
CA GLY A 160 -9.14 1.72 -12.88
C GLY A 160 -8.76 3.12 -13.38
N PRO A 161 -7.49 3.55 -13.25
CA PRO A 161 -7.03 4.84 -13.76
C PRO A 161 -7.17 4.99 -15.28
N ALA A 162 -6.91 3.94 -16.06
CA ALA A 162 -7.09 3.98 -17.51
C ALA A 162 -8.57 4.20 -17.89
N VAL A 163 -9.48 3.46 -17.24
CA VAL A 163 -10.93 3.64 -17.41
C VAL A 163 -11.36 5.04 -16.95
N ALA A 164 -10.80 5.54 -15.83
CA ALA A 164 -11.07 6.89 -15.36
C ALA A 164 -10.74 7.94 -16.42
N GLY A 165 -9.53 7.86 -17.01
CA GLY A 165 -9.12 8.79 -18.06
C GLY A 165 -10.09 8.81 -19.23
N LEU A 166 -10.50 7.62 -19.72
CA LEU A 166 -11.46 7.49 -20.80
C LEU A 166 -12.84 8.06 -20.43
N VAL A 167 -13.39 7.68 -19.26
CA VAL A 167 -14.71 8.16 -18.81
C VAL A 167 -14.72 9.67 -18.61
N ILE A 168 -13.68 10.21 -17.98
CA ILE A 168 -13.59 11.65 -17.71
C ILE A 168 -13.39 12.43 -19.02
N GLY A 169 -12.57 11.92 -19.95
CA GLY A 169 -12.32 12.56 -21.24
C GLY A 169 -13.58 12.63 -22.13
N VAL A 170 -14.45 11.62 -22.07
CA VAL A 170 -15.65 11.56 -22.92
C VAL A 170 -16.88 12.19 -22.24
N ALA A 171 -17.07 11.94 -20.95
CA ALA A 171 -18.33 12.22 -20.23
C ALA A 171 -18.16 13.17 -19.03
N GLY A 172 -16.93 13.62 -18.75
CA GLY A 172 -16.64 14.46 -17.60
C GLY A 172 -16.42 13.69 -16.28
N ILE A 173 -16.17 14.43 -15.20
CA ILE A 173 -15.76 13.86 -13.90
C ILE A 173 -16.92 13.11 -13.19
N ALA A 174 -18.12 13.69 -13.22
CA ALA A 174 -19.27 13.19 -12.44
C ALA A 174 -19.62 11.71 -12.76
N PRO A 175 -19.69 11.25 -14.03
CA PRO A 175 -19.97 9.86 -14.34
C PRO A 175 -19.01 8.84 -13.72
N ALA A 176 -17.75 9.21 -13.48
CA ALA A 176 -16.80 8.31 -12.81
C ALA A 176 -17.24 7.95 -11.39
N PHE A 177 -17.81 8.90 -10.65
CA PHE A 177 -18.36 8.66 -9.32
C PHE A 177 -19.64 7.81 -9.36
N LEU A 178 -20.50 8.03 -10.37
CA LEU A 178 -21.70 7.21 -10.57
C LEU A 178 -21.35 5.76 -10.85
N VAL A 179 -20.41 5.52 -11.80
CA VAL A 179 -19.97 4.17 -12.16
C VAL A 179 -19.36 3.46 -10.95
N ASN A 180 -18.55 4.16 -10.15
CA ASN A 180 -18.04 3.57 -8.90
C ASN A 180 -19.17 3.29 -7.90
N GLY A 181 -20.11 4.22 -7.69
CA GLY A 181 -21.28 3.98 -6.85
C GLY A 181 -22.05 2.74 -7.26
N LEU A 182 -22.32 2.57 -8.56
CA LEU A 182 -23.01 1.40 -9.09
C LEU A 182 -22.15 0.12 -9.00
N SER A 183 -20.82 0.22 -9.08
CA SER A 183 -19.93 -0.93 -8.97
C SER A 183 -20.04 -1.67 -7.63
N PHE A 184 -20.40 -0.97 -6.54
CA PHE A 184 -20.65 -1.59 -5.24
C PHE A 184 -21.83 -2.55 -5.25
N LEU A 185 -22.80 -2.37 -6.17
CA LEU A 185 -23.92 -3.31 -6.34
C LEU A 185 -23.43 -4.73 -6.69
N ALA A 186 -22.32 -4.83 -7.43
CA ALA A 186 -21.75 -6.13 -7.77
C ALA A 186 -21.24 -6.88 -6.52
N VAL A 187 -20.60 -6.17 -5.57
CA VAL A 187 -20.17 -6.77 -4.29
C VAL A 187 -21.37 -7.10 -3.42
N ILE A 188 -22.32 -6.17 -3.30
CA ILE A 188 -23.53 -6.36 -2.50
C ILE A 188 -24.32 -7.57 -3.02
N ALA A 189 -24.52 -7.68 -4.34
CA ALA A 189 -25.17 -8.83 -4.95
C ALA A 189 -24.36 -10.13 -4.68
N GLY A 190 -23.05 -10.10 -4.83
CA GLY A 190 -22.19 -11.23 -4.49
C GLY A 190 -22.37 -11.69 -3.04
N LEU A 191 -22.37 -10.74 -2.09
CA LEU A 191 -22.59 -11.02 -0.68
C LEU A 191 -24.01 -11.55 -0.38
N LEU A 192 -25.05 -11.04 -1.04
CA LEU A 192 -26.42 -11.50 -0.88
C LEU A 192 -26.68 -12.90 -1.44
N LEU A 193 -25.97 -13.27 -2.51
CA LEU A 193 -26.07 -14.58 -3.16
C LEU A 193 -25.25 -15.68 -2.46
N MET A 194 -24.43 -15.34 -1.44
CA MET A 194 -23.66 -16.32 -0.67
C MET A 194 -24.57 -17.22 0.17
N ARG A 195 -24.12 -18.43 0.38
CA ARG A 195 -24.73 -19.43 1.26
C ARG A 195 -24.02 -19.44 2.59
N ASP A 196 -24.77 -19.25 3.68
CA ASP A 196 -24.20 -19.20 5.04
C ASP A 196 -23.73 -20.57 5.52
N ASP A 197 -24.34 -21.66 5.03
CA ASP A 197 -23.96 -23.05 5.31
C ASP A 197 -22.59 -23.46 4.69
N GLU A 198 -22.15 -22.74 3.69
CA GLU A 198 -20.81 -22.92 3.09
C GLU A 198 -19.70 -22.08 3.77
N LEU A 199 -20.05 -21.25 4.78
CA LEU A 199 -19.07 -20.46 5.51
C LEU A 199 -18.46 -21.27 6.66
N LEU A 200 -17.12 -21.27 6.73
CA LEU A 200 -16.39 -22.02 7.72
C LEU A 200 -16.24 -21.22 9.01
N ALA A 201 -16.62 -21.81 10.15
CA ALA A 201 -16.36 -21.22 11.46
C ALA A 201 -14.86 -21.31 11.80
N VAL A 202 -14.11 -20.26 11.54
CA VAL A 202 -12.67 -20.19 11.83
C VAL A 202 -12.44 -19.34 13.06
N ARG A 203 -11.89 -19.95 14.12
CA ARG A 203 -11.36 -19.17 15.25
C ARG A 203 -10.08 -18.48 14.81
N LEU A 204 -10.11 -17.15 14.74
CA LEU A 204 -8.94 -16.33 14.51
C LEU A 204 -8.10 -16.24 15.79
N ALA A 205 -6.79 -16.03 15.64
CA ALA A 205 -5.91 -15.80 16.78
C ALA A 205 -6.39 -14.58 17.58
N GLU A 206 -6.26 -14.67 18.90
CA GLU A 206 -6.62 -13.56 19.79
C GLU A 206 -5.85 -12.29 19.42
N ARG A 207 -6.59 -11.21 19.22
CA ARG A 207 -6.01 -9.87 18.95
C ARG A 207 -5.91 -9.11 20.27
N PRO A 208 -4.97 -8.15 20.37
CA PRO A 208 -4.94 -7.23 21.50
C PRO A 208 -6.30 -6.55 21.68
N ARG A 209 -6.86 -6.63 22.89
CA ARG A 209 -8.20 -6.10 23.21
C ARG A 209 -8.15 -4.76 23.93
N THR A 210 -6.99 -4.39 24.45
CA THR A 210 -6.80 -3.16 25.20
C THR A 210 -5.72 -2.28 24.58
N LEU A 211 -5.83 -0.96 24.78
CA LEU A 211 -4.80 -0.01 24.36
C LEU A 211 -3.43 -0.32 25.00
N ALA A 212 -3.43 -0.82 26.24
CA ALA A 212 -2.21 -1.21 26.93
C ALA A 212 -1.51 -2.39 26.22
N GLU A 213 -2.26 -3.43 25.84
CA GLU A 213 -1.74 -4.58 25.09
C GLU A 213 -1.21 -4.16 23.71
N VAL A 214 -1.90 -3.23 23.02
CA VAL A 214 -1.44 -2.70 21.74
C VAL A 214 -0.13 -1.92 21.90
N ARG A 215 -0.05 -1.04 22.91
CA ARG A 215 1.18 -0.29 23.21
C ARG A 215 2.34 -1.22 23.57
N ALA A 216 2.08 -2.25 24.37
CA ALA A 216 3.07 -3.26 24.71
C ALA A 216 3.56 -4.03 23.45
N ALA A 217 2.63 -4.49 22.61
CA ALA A 217 2.93 -5.19 21.38
C ALA A 217 3.73 -4.31 20.39
N LEU A 218 3.35 -3.04 20.21
CA LEU A 218 4.10 -2.07 19.41
C LEU A 218 5.49 -1.80 19.98
N GLY A 219 5.61 -1.63 21.32
CA GLY A 219 6.89 -1.43 21.98
C GLY A 219 7.84 -2.61 21.79
N GLU A 220 7.33 -3.83 21.86
CA GLU A 220 8.12 -5.04 21.59
C GLU A 220 8.52 -5.14 20.11
N GLY A 221 7.59 -4.86 19.19
CA GLY A 221 7.87 -4.79 17.77
C GLY A 221 8.95 -3.76 17.43
N LEU A 222 8.85 -2.54 17.97
CA LEU A 222 9.85 -1.47 17.78
C LEU A 222 11.22 -1.87 18.32
N ARG A 223 11.28 -2.51 19.49
CA ARG A 223 12.52 -2.99 20.09
C ARG A 223 13.17 -4.05 19.19
N TYR A 224 12.38 -4.96 18.65
CA TYR A 224 12.88 -5.98 17.72
C TYR A 224 13.40 -5.35 16.42
N VAL A 225 12.64 -4.42 15.82
CA VAL A 225 13.06 -3.66 14.62
C VAL A 225 14.40 -2.98 14.87
N GLY A 226 14.56 -2.27 15.98
CA GLY A 226 15.81 -1.56 16.30
C GLY A 226 17.03 -2.47 16.51
N ARG A 227 16.81 -3.72 16.96
CA ARG A 227 17.88 -4.69 17.23
C ARG A 227 18.22 -5.58 16.03
N THR A 228 17.34 -5.68 15.03
CA THR A 228 17.50 -6.58 13.89
C THR A 228 17.84 -5.79 12.62
N PRO A 229 19.12 -5.75 12.19
CA PRO A 229 19.61 -4.86 11.13
C PRO A 229 18.84 -4.95 9.81
N PRO A 230 18.54 -6.14 9.24
CA PRO A 230 17.82 -6.22 7.98
C PRO A 230 16.37 -5.71 8.10
N VAL A 231 15.73 -5.89 9.27
CA VAL A 231 14.38 -5.40 9.55
C VAL A 231 14.37 -3.88 9.70
N LEU A 232 15.35 -3.35 10.43
CA LEU A 232 15.53 -1.90 10.60
C LEU A 232 15.76 -1.21 9.25
N LEU A 233 16.70 -1.74 8.45
CA LEU A 233 16.99 -1.21 7.12
C LEU A 233 15.73 -1.17 6.24
N ALA A 234 15.00 -2.28 6.17
CA ALA A 234 13.79 -2.39 5.37
C ALA A 234 12.70 -1.40 5.83
N THR A 235 12.47 -1.30 7.15
CA THR A 235 11.45 -0.42 7.71
C THR A 235 11.79 1.05 7.53
N VAL A 236 13.03 1.46 7.78
CA VAL A 236 13.48 2.86 7.64
C VAL A 236 13.49 3.31 6.20
N VAL A 237 14.05 2.49 5.29
CA VAL A 237 14.09 2.84 3.86
C VAL A 237 12.68 3.00 3.31
N VAL A 238 11.79 2.03 3.59
CA VAL A 238 10.40 2.13 3.11
C VAL A 238 9.69 3.32 3.73
N GLY A 239 9.80 3.53 5.03
CA GLY A 239 9.15 4.65 5.71
C GLY A 239 9.56 6.00 5.13
N LEU A 240 10.87 6.25 5.00
CA LEU A 240 11.37 7.52 4.50
C LEU A 240 11.12 7.70 3.00
N VAL A 241 11.45 6.70 2.17
CA VAL A 241 11.26 6.79 0.71
C VAL A 241 9.77 6.86 0.35
N ALA A 242 8.90 6.11 1.04
CA ALA A 242 7.46 6.22 0.79
C ALA A 242 6.92 7.60 1.15
N THR A 243 7.40 8.22 2.24
CA THR A 243 7.01 9.59 2.63
C THR A 243 7.41 10.62 1.57
N VAL A 244 8.60 10.54 1.00
CA VAL A 244 9.07 11.59 0.09
C VAL A 244 8.83 11.31 -1.38
N ALA A 245 8.75 10.03 -1.81
CA ALA A 245 8.77 9.66 -3.22
C ALA A 245 7.56 8.80 -3.70
N MET A 246 6.75 8.16 -2.82
CA MET A 246 5.64 7.31 -3.27
C MET A 246 4.28 8.03 -3.31
N ASN A 247 4.27 9.36 -3.42
CA ASN A 247 3.04 10.17 -3.37
C ASN A 247 2.41 10.35 -4.77
N PHE A 248 2.22 9.25 -5.52
CA PHE A 248 1.68 9.28 -6.89
C PHE A 248 0.31 9.98 -6.99
N GLN A 249 -0.53 9.89 -5.95
CA GLN A 249 -1.84 10.53 -5.90
C GLN A 249 -1.79 12.07 -5.83
N VAL A 250 -0.64 12.64 -5.45
CA VAL A 250 -0.39 14.09 -5.46
C VAL A 250 0.45 14.48 -6.67
N VAL A 251 1.54 13.76 -6.91
CA VAL A 251 2.51 14.09 -7.96
C VAL A 251 1.90 13.96 -9.35
N VAL A 252 1.28 12.82 -9.67
CA VAL A 252 0.90 12.54 -11.06
C VAL A 252 -0.21 13.46 -11.56
N PRO A 253 -1.32 13.73 -10.83
CA PRO A 253 -2.35 14.65 -11.29
C PRO A 253 -1.84 16.08 -11.44
N ALA A 254 -1.07 16.57 -10.47
CA ALA A 254 -0.49 17.91 -10.54
C ALA A 254 0.55 18.02 -11.66
N PHE A 255 1.38 17.01 -11.86
CA PHE A 255 2.37 16.97 -12.95
C PHE A 255 1.70 16.91 -14.33
N ALA A 256 0.65 16.10 -14.48
CA ALA A 256 -0.12 16.01 -15.72
C ALA A 256 -0.69 17.38 -16.12
N ARG A 257 -1.34 18.08 -15.16
CA ARG A 257 -1.95 19.37 -15.41
C ARG A 257 -0.93 20.49 -15.57
N ASP A 258 -0.04 20.66 -14.59
CA ASP A 258 0.77 21.89 -14.44
C ASP A 258 2.11 21.80 -15.21
N ALA A 259 2.65 20.59 -15.42
CA ALA A 259 3.92 20.40 -16.09
C ALA A 259 3.80 19.94 -17.54
N LEU A 260 2.79 19.10 -17.86
CA LEU A 260 2.57 18.55 -19.20
C LEU A 260 1.40 19.22 -19.94
N GLY A 261 0.52 19.94 -19.24
CA GLY A 261 -0.65 20.60 -19.83
C GLY A 261 -1.68 19.61 -20.41
N VAL A 262 -1.74 18.38 -19.87
CA VAL A 262 -2.67 17.33 -20.34
C VAL A 262 -3.91 17.26 -19.45
N GLY A 263 -5.01 16.79 -20.04
CA GLY A 263 -6.29 16.63 -19.35
C GLY A 263 -6.33 15.41 -18.41
N ALA A 264 -7.51 15.13 -17.90
CA ALA A 264 -7.76 14.01 -17.01
C ALA A 264 -7.53 12.63 -17.68
N ASP A 265 -7.74 12.56 -19.00
CA ASP A 265 -7.43 11.41 -19.84
C ASP A 265 -5.93 11.10 -19.81
N GLY A 266 -5.09 12.10 -20.08
CA GLY A 266 -3.65 11.98 -19.97
C GLY A 266 -3.19 11.60 -18.58
N PHE A 267 -3.77 12.20 -17.53
CA PHE A 267 -3.51 11.82 -16.14
C PHE A 267 -3.84 10.34 -15.86
N GLY A 268 -5.02 9.87 -16.31
CA GLY A 268 -5.43 8.48 -16.12
C GLY A 268 -4.44 7.48 -16.73
N PHE A 269 -3.96 7.73 -17.95
CA PHE A 269 -2.95 6.89 -18.59
C PHE A 269 -1.57 6.95 -17.92
N LEU A 270 -1.15 8.11 -17.39
CA LEU A 270 0.08 8.22 -16.60
C LEU A 270 0.01 7.39 -15.32
N MET A 271 -1.13 7.40 -14.64
CA MET A 271 -1.37 6.55 -13.47
C MET A 271 -1.38 5.07 -13.83
N ALA A 272 -2.01 4.71 -14.95
CA ALA A 272 -2.01 3.33 -15.46
C ALA A 272 -0.60 2.84 -15.81
N ALA A 273 0.25 3.69 -16.40
CA ALA A 273 1.65 3.37 -16.67
C ALA A 273 2.43 3.04 -15.37
N SER A 274 2.27 3.86 -14.32
CA SER A 274 2.86 3.58 -12.99
C SER A 274 2.33 2.26 -12.41
N GLY A 275 1.02 1.99 -12.53
CA GLY A 275 0.41 0.74 -12.12
C GLY A 275 0.99 -0.47 -12.86
N LEU A 276 1.15 -0.37 -14.17
CA LEU A 276 1.70 -1.43 -15.02
C LEU A 276 3.15 -1.78 -14.63
N GLY A 277 3.98 -0.76 -14.39
CA GLY A 277 5.33 -0.95 -13.87
C GLY A 277 5.33 -1.71 -12.54
N SER A 278 4.42 -1.35 -11.65
CA SER A 278 4.24 -2.03 -10.36
C SER A 278 3.87 -3.51 -10.51
N VAL A 279 2.95 -3.83 -11.44
CA VAL A 279 2.53 -5.22 -11.72
C VAL A 279 3.68 -6.05 -12.28
N ILE A 280 4.39 -5.53 -13.28
CA ILE A 280 5.51 -6.24 -13.91
C ILE A 280 6.63 -6.51 -12.88
N ALA A 281 6.97 -5.52 -12.05
CA ALA A 281 7.95 -5.70 -11.00
C ALA A 281 7.49 -6.74 -9.96
N ALA A 282 6.23 -6.71 -9.53
CA ALA A 282 5.69 -7.68 -8.59
C ALA A 282 5.76 -9.12 -9.14
N LEU A 283 5.41 -9.33 -10.41
CA LEU A 283 5.49 -10.63 -11.07
C LEU A 283 6.94 -11.11 -11.19
N GLY A 284 7.88 -10.22 -11.55
CA GLY A 284 9.30 -10.55 -11.62
C GLY A 284 9.89 -10.95 -10.27
N LEU A 285 9.42 -10.34 -9.18
CA LEU A 285 9.85 -10.66 -7.83
C LEU A 285 9.26 -11.95 -7.26
N ALA A 286 8.12 -12.41 -7.77
CA ALA A 286 7.46 -13.62 -7.29
C ALA A 286 8.33 -14.88 -7.46
N VAL A 287 9.26 -14.88 -8.41
CA VAL A 287 10.18 -16.00 -8.73
C VAL A 287 11.51 -15.89 -7.96
N GLY A 288 11.83 -14.73 -7.36
CA GLY A 288 13.12 -14.42 -6.76
C GLY A 288 13.15 -14.52 -5.23
N ARG A 289 14.38 -14.67 -4.67
CA ARG A 289 14.58 -14.48 -3.23
C ARG A 289 14.80 -12.99 -2.92
N PRO A 290 14.27 -12.46 -1.80
CA PRO A 290 14.49 -11.08 -1.41
C PRO A 290 15.97 -10.83 -1.16
N ARG A 291 16.51 -9.75 -1.77
CA ARG A 291 17.90 -9.31 -1.61
C ARG A 291 17.93 -7.84 -1.22
N PRO A 292 18.81 -7.42 -0.30
CA PRO A 292 18.95 -6.00 0.05
C PRO A 292 19.26 -5.11 -1.16
N SER A 293 19.95 -5.65 -2.17
CA SER A 293 20.24 -4.94 -3.43
C SER A 293 18.97 -4.62 -4.23
N VAL A 294 17.94 -5.47 -4.20
CA VAL A 294 16.66 -5.23 -4.88
C VAL A 294 15.87 -4.16 -4.15
N LEU A 295 15.86 -4.17 -2.82
CA LEU A 295 15.23 -3.14 -2.00
C LEU A 295 15.83 -1.75 -2.30
N LEU A 296 17.16 -1.63 -2.19
CA LEU A 296 17.87 -0.37 -2.41
C LEU A 296 17.84 0.05 -3.88
N GLY A 297 17.99 -0.91 -4.81
CA GLY A 297 17.88 -0.67 -6.24
C GLY A 297 16.51 -0.15 -6.65
N GLY A 298 15.43 -0.71 -6.07
CA GLY A 298 14.06 -0.23 -6.26
C GLY A 298 13.87 1.22 -5.79
N ALA A 299 14.40 1.57 -4.61
CA ALA A 299 14.39 2.94 -4.12
C ALA A 299 15.16 3.90 -5.02
N LEU A 300 16.34 3.48 -5.53
CA LEU A 300 17.13 4.29 -6.47
C LEU A 300 16.44 4.48 -7.81
N VAL A 301 15.83 3.42 -8.37
CA VAL A 301 15.05 3.51 -9.63
C VAL A 301 13.86 4.46 -9.46
N LEU A 302 13.11 4.34 -8.36
CA LEU A 302 12.01 5.26 -8.05
C LEU A 302 12.49 6.70 -7.98
N GLY A 303 13.53 6.97 -7.21
CA GLY A 303 14.07 8.33 -7.05
C GLY A 303 14.65 8.90 -8.35
N ALA A 304 15.44 8.11 -9.10
CA ALA A 304 16.01 8.53 -10.38
C ALA A 304 14.93 8.81 -11.43
N ALA A 305 13.89 7.97 -11.49
CA ALA A 305 12.76 8.19 -12.39
C ALA A 305 12.02 9.50 -12.06
N GLN A 306 11.85 9.85 -10.77
CA GLN A 306 11.23 11.12 -10.36
C GLN A 306 12.12 12.33 -10.65
N VAL A 307 13.43 12.23 -10.44
CA VAL A 307 14.36 13.31 -10.80
C VAL A 307 14.32 13.57 -12.31
N ALA A 308 14.32 12.50 -13.13
CA ALA A 308 14.18 12.62 -14.58
C ALA A 308 12.78 13.14 -14.99
N LEU A 309 11.73 12.70 -14.30
CA LEU A 309 10.37 13.19 -14.53
C LEU A 309 10.26 14.70 -14.31
N ALA A 310 10.91 15.23 -13.29
CA ALA A 310 10.85 16.65 -12.95
C ALA A 310 11.33 17.56 -14.09
N VAL A 311 12.23 17.11 -14.93
CA VAL A 311 12.81 17.90 -16.04
C VAL A 311 12.20 17.61 -17.40
N THR A 312 11.41 16.53 -17.55
CA THR A 312 10.80 16.20 -18.84
C THR A 312 9.60 17.08 -19.19
N THR A 313 9.42 17.33 -20.49
CA THR A 313 8.24 17.98 -21.07
C THR A 313 7.48 17.04 -22.02
N SER A 314 8.04 15.85 -22.26
CA SER A 314 7.49 14.86 -23.18
C SER A 314 6.56 13.89 -22.46
N TYR A 315 5.30 13.82 -22.90
CA TYR A 315 4.30 12.91 -22.32
C TYR A 315 4.72 11.43 -22.42
N PRO A 316 5.19 10.87 -23.56
CA PRO A 316 5.66 9.49 -23.64
C PRO A 316 6.82 9.20 -22.70
N VAL A 317 7.77 10.15 -22.55
CA VAL A 317 8.89 10.01 -21.62
C VAL A 317 8.38 10.01 -20.19
N ALA A 318 7.46 10.90 -19.82
CA ALA A 318 6.82 10.93 -18.52
C ALA A 318 6.10 9.61 -18.18
N ALA A 319 5.36 9.04 -19.12
CA ALA A 319 4.70 7.75 -18.97
C ALA A 319 5.71 6.61 -18.70
N PHE A 320 6.81 6.58 -19.46
CA PHE A 320 7.88 5.60 -19.25
C PHE A 320 8.58 5.78 -17.89
N LEU A 321 8.87 7.01 -17.49
CA LEU A 321 9.47 7.29 -16.19
C LEU A 321 8.54 6.94 -15.03
N LEU A 322 7.22 7.16 -15.16
CA LEU A 322 6.24 6.74 -14.18
C LEU A 322 6.11 5.21 -14.12
N PHE A 323 6.21 4.51 -15.26
CA PHE A 323 6.33 3.06 -15.27
C PHE A 323 7.55 2.58 -14.46
N LEU A 324 8.72 3.17 -14.67
CA LEU A 324 9.92 2.85 -13.89
C LEU A 324 9.76 3.19 -12.40
N ALA A 325 9.14 4.34 -12.09
CA ALA A 325 8.87 4.76 -10.72
C ALA A 325 7.94 3.76 -10.00
N GLY A 326 6.87 3.31 -10.68
CA GLY A 326 5.97 2.28 -10.16
C GLY A 326 6.67 0.93 -9.93
N ALA A 327 7.50 0.51 -10.88
CA ALA A 327 8.30 -0.70 -10.77
C ALA A 327 9.30 -0.63 -9.60
N GLY A 328 10.03 0.48 -9.47
CA GLY A 328 10.98 0.71 -8.38
C GLY A 328 10.30 0.74 -7.01
N GLY A 329 9.17 1.44 -6.90
CA GLY A 329 8.40 1.54 -5.66
C GLY A 329 7.92 0.18 -5.16
N ILE A 330 7.36 -0.66 -6.04
CA ILE A 330 6.90 -1.99 -5.64
C ILE A 330 8.07 -2.94 -5.39
N ALA A 331 9.17 -2.83 -6.15
CA ALA A 331 10.36 -3.62 -5.92
C ALA A 331 10.93 -3.36 -4.51
N MET A 332 10.99 -2.10 -4.09
CA MET A 332 11.39 -1.71 -2.75
C MET A 332 10.41 -2.26 -1.69
N ALA A 333 9.12 -1.97 -1.82
CA ALA A 333 8.12 -2.28 -0.80
C ALA A 333 7.89 -3.80 -0.65
N ALA A 334 7.79 -4.56 -1.75
CA ALA A 334 7.61 -6.00 -1.72
C ALA A 334 8.85 -6.72 -1.15
N THR A 335 10.06 -6.29 -1.53
CA THR A 335 11.30 -6.86 -0.98
C THR A 335 11.43 -6.58 0.51
N ALA A 336 11.09 -5.36 0.97
CA ALA A 336 11.07 -5.02 2.39
C ALA A 336 10.10 -5.91 3.17
N ASN A 337 8.86 -6.02 2.70
CA ASN A 337 7.83 -6.86 3.31
C ASN A 337 8.30 -8.30 3.45
N THR A 338 8.79 -8.91 2.37
CA THR A 338 9.29 -10.29 2.38
C THR A 338 10.52 -10.47 3.28
N THR A 339 11.45 -9.50 3.26
CA THR A 339 12.63 -9.53 4.15
C THR A 339 12.22 -9.56 5.61
N ILE A 340 11.26 -8.72 6.00
CA ILE A 340 10.75 -8.67 7.37
C ILE A 340 10.07 -9.99 7.75
N GLN A 341 9.17 -10.51 6.88
CA GLN A 341 8.45 -11.76 7.14
C GLN A 341 9.38 -12.97 7.33
N LEU A 342 10.48 -13.03 6.57
CA LEU A 342 11.45 -14.14 6.66
C LEU A 342 12.46 -13.98 7.81
N ALA A 343 12.76 -12.74 8.23
CA ALA A 343 13.73 -12.48 9.28
C ALA A 343 13.15 -12.55 10.69
N VAL A 344 11.81 -12.49 10.83
CA VAL A 344 11.14 -12.39 12.13
C VAL A 344 10.58 -13.76 12.55
N PRO A 345 10.87 -14.23 13.78
CA PRO A 345 10.25 -15.43 14.35
C PRO A 345 8.73 -15.36 14.38
N ASP A 346 8.05 -16.51 14.24
CA ASP A 346 6.59 -16.58 14.14
C ASP A 346 5.87 -15.86 15.28
N GLY A 347 6.34 -16.01 16.53
CA GLY A 347 5.73 -15.38 17.69
C GLY A 347 5.80 -13.84 17.73
N LEU A 348 6.74 -13.22 16.98
CA LEU A 348 6.90 -11.77 16.92
C LEU A 348 6.44 -11.18 15.58
N ARG A 349 6.15 -12.04 14.57
CA ARG A 349 5.84 -11.60 13.20
C ARG A 349 4.69 -10.60 13.16
N GLY A 350 3.59 -10.88 13.84
CA GLY A 350 2.44 -9.97 13.90
C GLY A 350 2.78 -8.59 14.46
N ARG A 351 3.58 -8.53 15.53
CA ARG A 351 3.98 -7.27 16.20
C ARG A 351 4.93 -6.44 15.33
N VAL A 352 5.92 -7.07 14.69
CA VAL A 352 6.86 -6.40 13.79
C VAL A 352 6.18 -5.94 12.51
N MET A 353 5.29 -6.77 11.95
CA MET A 353 4.50 -6.40 10.77
C MET A 353 3.55 -5.24 11.06
N SER A 354 2.98 -5.15 12.27
CA SER A 354 2.18 -3.99 12.67
C SER A 354 3.01 -2.70 12.66
N VAL A 355 4.25 -2.73 13.17
CA VAL A 355 5.16 -1.57 13.09
C VAL A 355 5.43 -1.18 11.64
N TYR A 356 5.80 -2.14 10.79
CA TYR A 356 6.06 -1.90 9.37
C TYR A 356 4.83 -1.30 8.65
N THR A 357 3.65 -1.90 8.86
CA THR A 357 2.41 -1.44 8.24
C THR A 357 2.03 -0.03 8.72
N THR A 358 2.21 0.27 10.02
CA THR A 358 1.96 1.61 10.57
C THR A 358 2.91 2.65 9.96
N VAL A 359 4.19 2.33 9.83
CA VAL A 359 5.18 3.22 9.18
C VAL A 359 4.83 3.45 7.71
N PHE A 360 4.51 2.39 6.99
CA PHE A 360 4.14 2.47 5.56
C PHE A 360 2.81 3.22 5.35
N ALA A 361 1.77 2.90 6.12
CA ALA A 361 0.47 3.58 6.03
C ALA A 361 0.55 5.04 6.46
N GLY A 362 1.32 5.34 7.52
CA GLY A 362 1.55 6.70 8.01
C GLY A 362 2.39 7.57 7.05
N SER A 363 3.19 6.95 6.18
CA SER A 363 3.95 7.68 5.16
C SER A 363 3.05 8.40 4.14
N THR A 364 1.87 7.84 3.84
CA THR A 364 0.94 8.40 2.84
C THR A 364 0.41 9.78 3.25
N PRO A 365 -0.22 10.00 4.43
CA PRO A 365 -0.69 11.31 4.82
C PRO A 365 0.43 12.32 5.03
N LEU A 366 1.53 11.90 5.67
CA LEU A 366 2.68 12.77 5.90
C LEU A 366 3.35 13.20 4.58
N GLY A 367 3.53 12.24 3.68
CA GLY A 367 4.13 12.47 2.38
C GLY A 367 3.23 13.29 1.46
N GLY A 368 1.93 13.03 1.47
CA GLY A 368 0.95 13.79 0.70
C GLY A 368 0.95 15.29 1.10
N LEU A 369 0.95 15.57 2.41
CA LEU A 369 1.05 16.94 2.92
C LEU A 369 2.40 17.57 2.57
N PHE A 370 3.51 16.85 2.76
CA PHE A 370 4.84 17.35 2.44
C PHE A 370 4.99 17.70 0.95
N VAL A 371 4.66 16.75 0.07
CA VAL A 371 4.79 16.93 -1.38
C VAL A 371 3.77 17.96 -1.89
N GLY A 372 2.54 17.95 -1.38
CA GLY A 372 1.51 18.92 -1.74
C GLY A 372 1.88 20.36 -1.33
N SER A 373 2.40 20.55 -0.11
CA SER A 373 2.88 21.86 0.36
C SER A 373 4.06 22.37 -0.48
N LEU A 374 5.00 21.47 -0.80
CA LEU A 374 6.15 21.84 -1.63
C LEU A 374 5.74 22.14 -3.08
N ALA A 375 4.76 21.40 -3.62
CA ALA A 375 4.23 21.66 -4.95
C ALA A 375 3.48 23.00 -5.02
N SER A 376 2.73 23.35 -3.98
CA SER A 376 2.07 24.67 -3.87
C SER A 376 3.06 25.81 -3.76
N ALA A 377 4.13 25.66 -2.97
CA ALA A 377 5.10 26.71 -2.71
C ALA A 377 6.12 26.90 -3.84
N ALA A 378 6.62 25.83 -4.45
CA ALA A 378 7.75 25.83 -5.40
C ALA A 378 7.42 25.23 -6.77
N GLY A 379 6.18 24.79 -6.96
CA GLY A 379 5.71 24.12 -8.18
C GLY A 379 5.97 22.61 -8.18
N ILE A 380 5.18 21.91 -9.00
CA ILE A 380 5.19 20.42 -9.02
C ILE A 380 6.52 19.83 -9.50
N ARG A 381 7.25 20.50 -10.40
CA ARG A 381 8.56 20.05 -10.87
C ARG A 381 9.59 20.04 -9.73
N ALA A 382 9.62 21.11 -8.92
CA ALA A 382 10.52 21.20 -7.76
C ALA A 382 10.15 20.16 -6.69
N ALA A 383 8.86 19.96 -6.42
CA ALA A 383 8.38 18.93 -5.48
C ALA A 383 8.75 17.52 -5.93
N THR A 384 8.56 17.20 -7.22
CA THR A 384 8.92 15.90 -7.80
C THR A 384 10.43 15.66 -7.76
N PHE A 385 11.23 16.68 -8.12
CA PHE A 385 12.70 16.61 -8.02
C PHE A 385 13.15 16.38 -6.58
N ALA A 386 12.66 17.16 -5.63
CA ALA A 386 13.03 17.05 -4.23
C ALA A 386 12.65 15.67 -3.65
N GLY A 387 11.45 15.16 -3.95
CA GLY A 387 11.03 13.82 -3.54
C GLY A 387 11.96 12.74 -4.06
N GLY A 388 12.30 12.78 -5.36
CA GLY A 388 13.23 11.86 -6.00
C GLY A 388 14.65 11.95 -5.44
N ALA A 389 15.18 13.16 -5.28
CA ALA A 389 16.53 13.41 -4.75
C ALA A 389 16.66 12.94 -3.29
N LEU A 390 15.67 13.23 -2.44
CA LEU A 390 15.64 12.75 -1.06
C LEU A 390 15.52 11.22 -1.02
N GLY A 391 14.71 10.61 -1.89
CA GLY A 391 14.62 9.16 -2.01
C GLY A 391 15.96 8.51 -2.37
N ILE A 392 16.70 9.09 -3.32
CA ILE A 392 18.06 8.65 -3.68
C ILE A 392 18.99 8.81 -2.47
N ALA A 393 18.98 9.96 -1.80
CA ALA A 393 19.84 10.22 -0.65
C ALA A 393 19.61 9.18 0.47
N VAL A 394 18.34 8.87 0.79
CA VAL A 394 17.98 7.82 1.75
C VAL A 394 18.53 6.45 1.31
N ALA A 395 18.34 6.07 0.05
CA ALA A 395 18.79 4.79 -0.46
C ALA A 395 20.34 4.66 -0.42
N LEU A 396 21.07 5.72 -0.78
CA LEU A 396 22.53 5.75 -0.71
C LEU A 396 23.05 5.73 0.73
N ALA A 397 22.45 6.51 1.64
CA ALA A 397 22.80 6.49 3.05
C ALA A 397 22.57 5.10 3.67
N ALA A 398 21.45 4.44 3.33
CA ALA A 398 21.14 3.09 3.75
C ALA A 398 22.13 2.06 3.18
N ALA A 399 22.56 2.22 1.92
CA ALA A 399 23.58 1.37 1.29
C ALA A 399 24.94 1.49 2.00
N VAL A 400 25.38 2.70 2.31
CA VAL A 400 26.62 2.95 3.06
C VAL A 400 26.53 2.34 4.46
N TRP A 401 25.43 2.55 5.16
CA TRP A 401 25.20 1.98 6.49
C TRP A 401 25.27 0.44 6.46
N ALA A 402 24.59 -0.19 5.50
CA ALA A 402 24.59 -1.65 5.35
C ALA A 402 26.00 -2.20 5.06
N ARG A 403 26.77 -1.54 4.18
CA ARG A 403 28.16 -1.92 3.87
C ARG A 403 29.08 -1.82 5.10
N ARG A 404 29.07 -0.69 5.79
CA ARG A 404 29.88 -0.49 7.00
C ARG A 404 29.58 -1.54 8.08
N ARG A 405 28.30 -1.89 8.25
CA ARG A 405 27.90 -2.89 9.23
C ARG A 405 28.34 -4.30 8.84
N SER A 406 28.27 -4.67 7.57
CA SER A 406 28.76 -5.96 7.10
C SER A 406 30.28 -6.09 7.20
N GLN A 407 31.02 -5.00 7.00
CA GLN A 407 32.48 -4.95 7.20
C GLN A 407 32.84 -5.18 8.67
N ARG A 408 32.23 -4.43 9.61
CA ARG A 408 32.43 -4.60 11.05
C ARG A 408 32.11 -6.02 11.52
N ALA A 409 31.02 -6.62 11.02
CA ALA A 409 30.66 -7.99 11.36
C ALA A 409 31.73 -9.01 10.87
N ARG A 410 32.35 -8.78 9.70
CA ARG A 410 33.45 -9.60 9.17
C ARG A 410 34.72 -9.43 10.01
N GLU A 411 35.08 -8.20 10.36
CA GLU A 411 36.24 -7.89 11.21
C GLU A 411 36.12 -8.58 12.57
N THR A 412 34.98 -8.45 13.23
CA THR A 412 34.72 -9.12 14.53
C THR A 412 34.74 -10.65 14.40
N ALA A 413 34.28 -11.20 13.26
CA ALA A 413 34.33 -12.64 13.02
C ALA A 413 35.79 -13.14 12.82
N VAL A 414 36.61 -12.36 12.12
CA VAL A 414 38.05 -12.66 11.93
C VAL A 414 38.80 -12.57 13.25
N GLU A 415 38.56 -11.52 14.07
CA GLU A 415 39.17 -11.39 15.41
C GLU A 415 38.81 -12.55 16.33
N ARG A 416 37.57 -13.03 16.30
CA ARG A 416 37.13 -14.20 17.09
C ARG A 416 37.69 -15.53 16.58
N ALA A 417 38.03 -15.61 15.31
CA ALA A 417 38.64 -16.79 14.70
C ALA A 417 40.18 -16.80 14.79
N ALA A 418 40.81 -15.69 15.22
CA ALA A 418 42.25 -15.61 15.42
C ALA A 418 42.68 -16.59 16.55
N PRO A 419 43.73 -17.41 16.34
CA PRO A 419 44.18 -18.36 17.34
C PRO A 419 44.60 -17.63 18.61
N ILE A 420 44.20 -18.17 19.76
CA ILE A 420 44.62 -17.66 21.09
C ILE A 420 46.18 -17.70 21.09
N PRO A 421 46.87 -16.58 21.36
CA PRO A 421 48.34 -16.59 21.40
C PRO A 421 48.81 -17.63 22.43
N ALA A 422 49.73 -18.48 22.00
CA ALA A 422 50.23 -19.67 22.72
C ALA A 422 50.87 -19.37 24.10
N GLY A 423 50.75 -18.15 24.62
CA GLY A 423 51.27 -17.71 25.92
C GLY A 423 50.24 -17.49 27.04
N SER A 424 48.95 -17.74 26.81
CA SER A 424 47.90 -17.44 27.80
C SER A 424 47.43 -18.65 28.65
N VAL A 425 48.16 -19.78 28.61
CA VAL A 425 47.90 -20.89 29.55
C VAL A 425 48.40 -20.44 30.92
N ARG A 426 47.49 -20.05 31.77
CA ARG A 426 47.82 -19.84 33.19
C ARG A 426 48.41 -21.14 33.74
N PRO A 427 49.62 -21.10 34.40
CA PRO A 427 50.14 -22.28 35.05
C PRO A 427 49.11 -22.80 36.08
N GLY A 428 48.80 -24.07 35.99
CA GLY A 428 47.91 -24.74 36.93
C GLY A 428 48.40 -24.57 38.38
N PRO A 429 47.52 -24.69 39.40
CA PRO A 429 47.90 -24.58 40.79
C PRO A 429 48.94 -25.66 41.13
N PRO A 430 49.94 -25.35 41.96
CA PRO A 430 50.98 -26.31 42.37
C PRO A 430 50.33 -27.51 43.09
N PRO A 431 50.94 -28.72 42.99
CA PRO A 431 50.43 -29.91 43.62
C PRO A 431 50.50 -29.74 45.14
N VAL A 432 49.36 -29.99 45.82
CA VAL A 432 49.26 -30.05 47.27
C VAL A 432 50.06 -31.28 47.72
N ARG A 433 51.06 -31.05 48.58
CA ARG A 433 51.79 -32.11 49.33
C ARG A 433 51.00 -32.51 50.57
#